data_87316463099e20e011addb447b3ebb69
#
_entry.id   87316463099e20e011addb447b3ebb69
#
_cell.length_a   1.000
_cell.length_b   1.000
_cell.length_c   1.000
_cell.angle_alpha   90.00
_cell.angle_beta   90.00
_cell.angle_gamma   90.00
#
_symmetry.space_group_name_H-M   'P 1'
#
loop_
_entity.id
_entity.type
_entity.pdbx_description
1 polymer ?
#
loop_
_entity_poly.entity_id
_entity_poly.type
_entity_poly.pdbx_seq_one_letter_code
_entity_poly.pdbx_strand_id
1 'polypeptide(L)' 'MIIKPIGEEVSVTTAVDLGGARLIRTYAAADSKITIKDSDEVVKGSFTVPAGSVTIIEKSPTDTIEGTTALLCAPVSYKS' A
#
# COMPACT_ATOMS: atom_id res chain seq x y z
N MET A 1 -4.98 17.45 -7.82
CA MET A 1 -4.13 16.89 -6.74
C MET A 1 -2.88 16.31 -7.35
N ILE A 2 -1.74 16.61 -6.77
CA ILE A 2 -0.45 16.08 -7.22
C ILE A 2 0.10 15.21 -6.09
N ILE A 3 0.54 14.00 -6.41
CA ILE A 3 1.23 13.15 -5.44
C ILE A 3 2.73 13.21 -5.72
N LYS A 4 3.51 13.18 -4.65
CA LYS A 4 4.95 13.26 -4.69
C LYS A 4 5.53 11.96 -4.13
N PRO A 5 6.37 11.23 -4.88
CA PRO A 5 7.04 10.07 -4.31
C PRO A 5 8.05 10.53 -3.25
N ILE A 6 8.05 9.84 -2.11
CA ILE A 6 8.96 10.12 -1.00
C ILE A 6 9.84 8.92 -0.67
N GLY A 7 9.79 7.88 -1.49
CA GLY A 7 10.62 6.69 -1.37
C GLY A 7 10.55 5.87 -2.64
N GLU A 8 11.36 4.84 -2.72
CA GLU A 8 11.41 3.97 -3.88
C GLU A 8 10.24 2.99 -3.89
N GLU A 9 9.82 2.60 -5.08
CA GLU A 9 8.82 1.57 -5.28
C GLU A 9 9.39 0.21 -4.91
N VAL A 10 8.62 -0.58 -4.17
CA VAL A 10 9.00 -1.93 -3.77
C VAL A 10 7.89 -2.92 -4.11
N SER A 11 8.28 -4.17 -4.34
CA SER A 11 7.32 -5.26 -4.56
C SER A 11 6.89 -5.81 -3.21
N VAL A 12 5.59 -5.85 -2.96
CA VAL A 12 5.02 -6.24 -1.65
C VAL A 12 4.20 -7.51 -1.81
N THR A 13 4.62 -8.57 -1.14
CA THR A 13 3.85 -9.83 -1.03
C THR A 13 3.62 -10.21 0.42
N THR A 14 4.43 -9.67 1.34
CA THR A 14 4.30 -9.87 2.78
C THR A 14 4.08 -8.53 3.45
N ALA A 15 3.59 -8.53 4.68
CA ALA A 15 3.26 -7.30 5.41
C ALA A 15 4.50 -6.41 5.60
N VAL A 16 4.42 -5.17 5.14
CA VAL A 16 5.46 -4.15 5.30
C VAL A 16 4.84 -2.82 5.67
N ASP A 17 5.58 -1.97 6.39
CA ASP A 17 5.10 -0.65 6.80
C ASP A 17 5.55 0.46 5.84
N LEU A 18 6.44 0.17 4.92
CA LEU A 18 6.98 1.12 3.94
C LEU A 18 7.61 2.35 4.60
N GLY A 19 8.40 2.10 5.67
CA GLY A 19 9.10 3.17 6.37
C GLY A 19 8.18 4.09 7.18
N GLY A 20 7.02 3.60 7.59
CA GLY A 20 6.06 4.41 8.34
C GLY A 20 5.24 5.35 7.46
N ALA A 21 5.12 5.08 6.17
CA ALA A 21 4.36 5.93 5.25
C ALA A 21 2.88 5.97 5.61
N ARG A 22 2.25 7.12 5.40
CA ARG A 22 0.81 7.32 5.61
C ARG A 22 0.01 7.15 4.33
N LEU A 23 0.60 7.49 3.18
CA LEU A 23 -0.04 7.36 1.88
C LEU A 23 0.84 6.48 0.99
N ILE A 24 0.21 5.54 0.34
CA ILE A 24 0.91 4.56 -0.49
C ILE A 24 0.22 4.48 -1.84
N ARG A 25 1.01 4.66 -2.91
CA ARG A 25 0.53 4.37 -4.25
C ARG A 25 0.78 2.90 -4.54
N THR A 26 -0.27 2.18 -4.90
CA THR A 26 -0.17 0.76 -5.22
C THR A 26 -0.51 0.51 -6.68
N TYR A 27 0.21 -0.41 -7.31
CA TYR A 27 -0.09 -0.92 -8.64
C TYR A 27 -0.19 -2.43 -8.58
N ALA A 28 -1.29 -2.99 -9.05
CA ALA A 28 -1.51 -4.43 -9.07
C ALA A 28 -1.34 -4.95 -10.50
N ALA A 29 -0.34 -5.80 -10.73
CA ALA A 29 -0.13 -6.43 -12.03
C ALA A 29 -1.13 -7.56 -12.29
N ALA A 30 -1.73 -8.11 -11.22
CA ALA A 30 -2.77 -9.13 -11.26
C ALA A 30 -3.79 -8.81 -10.17
N ASP A 31 -4.96 -9.45 -10.22
CA ASP A 31 -5.96 -9.26 -9.15
C ASP A 31 -5.31 -9.56 -7.81
N SER A 32 -5.49 -8.66 -6.85
CA SER A 32 -4.87 -8.79 -5.53
C SER A 32 -5.81 -8.30 -4.45
N LYS A 33 -5.88 -9.04 -3.36
CA LYS A 33 -6.57 -8.59 -2.16
C LYS A 33 -5.55 -7.87 -1.29
N ILE A 34 -5.78 -6.57 -1.08
CA ILE A 34 -4.93 -5.74 -0.24
C ILE A 34 -5.47 -5.78 1.19
N THR A 35 -4.59 -6.02 2.15
CA THR A 35 -4.95 -6.06 3.57
C THR A 35 -4.09 -5.10 4.35
N ILE A 36 -4.72 -4.30 5.21
CA ILE A 36 -4.04 -3.40 6.14
C ILE A 36 -4.18 -3.99 7.55
N LYS A 37 -3.06 -4.15 8.22
CA LYS A 37 -3.01 -4.66 9.60
C LYS A 37 -2.32 -3.63 10.49
N ASP A 38 -2.69 -3.62 11.77
CA ASP A 38 -2.02 -2.76 12.75
C ASP A 38 -0.72 -3.41 13.25
N SER A 39 -0.03 -2.75 14.21
CA SER A 39 1.23 -3.25 14.75
C SER A 39 1.07 -4.58 15.50
N ASP A 40 -0.12 -4.94 15.92
CA ASP A 40 -0.43 -6.21 16.59
C ASP A 40 -0.92 -7.27 15.61
N GLU A 41 -0.78 -7.01 14.29
CA GLU A 41 -1.18 -7.90 13.21
C GLU A 41 -2.71 -8.14 13.14
N VAL A 42 -3.49 -7.22 13.71
CA VAL A 42 -4.94 -7.27 13.62
C VAL A 42 -5.38 -6.58 12.32
N VAL A 43 -6.20 -7.27 11.53
CA VAL A 43 -6.70 -6.72 10.26
C VAL A 43 -7.61 -5.54 10.53
N LYS A 44 -7.25 -4.37 9.96
CA LYS A 44 -8.07 -3.16 10.02
C LYS A 44 -9.04 -3.07 8.85
N GLY A 45 -8.63 -3.58 7.69
CA GLY A 45 -9.48 -3.56 6.51
C GLY A 45 -8.82 -4.29 5.36
N SER A 46 -9.63 -4.67 4.39
CA SER A 46 -9.12 -5.30 3.18
C SER A 46 -10.09 -5.05 2.02
N PHE A 47 -9.55 -5.07 0.80
CA PHE A 47 -10.35 -4.98 -0.41
C PHE A 47 -9.56 -5.56 -1.58
N THR A 48 -10.27 -5.97 -2.62
CA THR A 48 -9.64 -6.54 -3.81
C THR A 48 -9.54 -5.49 -4.91
N VAL A 49 -8.38 -5.41 -5.54
CA VAL A 49 -8.15 -4.54 -6.70
C VAL A 49 -7.93 -5.39 -7.93
N PRO A 50 -8.46 -4.98 -9.10
CA PRO A 50 -8.26 -5.71 -10.34
C PRO A 50 -6.85 -5.51 -10.91
N ALA A 51 -6.44 -6.44 -11.77
CA ALA A 51 -5.18 -6.33 -12.48
C ALA A 51 -5.09 -5.00 -13.25
N GLY A 52 -3.93 -4.37 -13.22
CA GLY A 52 -3.69 -3.10 -13.91
C GLY A 52 -4.19 -1.87 -13.18
N SER A 53 -4.76 -2.01 -11.99
CA SER A 53 -5.29 -0.86 -11.26
C SER A 53 -4.22 -0.15 -10.43
N VAL A 54 -4.39 1.17 -10.30
CA VAL A 54 -3.57 2.02 -9.42
C VAL A 54 -4.48 2.56 -8.33
N THR A 55 -4.08 2.38 -7.08
CA THR A 55 -4.88 2.81 -5.93
C THR A 55 -3.98 3.51 -4.94
N ILE A 56 -4.47 4.62 -4.36
CA ILE A 56 -3.77 5.32 -3.30
C ILE A 56 -4.48 5.00 -1.99
N ILE A 57 -3.70 4.49 -1.04
CA ILE A 57 -4.22 3.99 0.23
C ILE A 57 -3.63 4.82 1.37
N GLU A 58 -4.48 5.18 2.31
CA GLU A 58 -4.04 5.82 3.56
C GLU A 58 -3.95 4.77 4.66
N LYS A 59 -2.88 4.83 5.44
CA LYS A 59 -2.71 4.00 6.62
C LYS A 59 -1.99 4.77 7.71
N SER A 60 -2.08 4.31 8.96
CA SER A 60 -1.26 4.85 10.04
C SER A 60 0.19 4.43 9.87
N PRO A 61 1.17 5.22 10.37
CA PRO A 61 2.59 4.92 10.17
C PRO A 61 3.02 3.53 10.68
N THR A 62 2.37 3.02 11.72
CA THR A 62 2.68 1.71 12.30
C THR A 62 1.92 0.56 11.66
N ASP A 63 0.97 0.85 10.76
CA ASP A 63 0.22 -0.17 10.06
C ASP A 63 1.06 -0.77 8.93
N THR A 64 0.75 -2.01 8.56
CA THR A 64 1.40 -2.71 7.46
C THR A 64 0.40 -2.95 6.33
N ILE A 65 0.94 -3.09 5.11
CA ILE A 65 0.17 -3.42 3.93
C ILE A 65 0.69 -4.72 3.34
N GLU A 66 -0.21 -5.57 2.89
CA GLU A 66 0.15 -6.79 2.17
C GLU A 66 -0.84 -7.06 1.04
N GLY A 67 -0.42 -7.85 0.06
CA GLY A 67 -1.26 -8.26 -1.06
C GLY A 67 -1.19 -9.76 -1.28
N THR A 68 -2.26 -10.36 -1.81
CA THR A 68 -2.27 -11.80 -2.14
C THR A 68 -1.42 -12.12 -3.35
N THR A 69 -1.20 -11.13 -4.22
CA THR A 69 -0.22 -11.19 -5.31
C THR A 69 0.67 -9.96 -5.21
N ALA A 70 1.81 -9.98 -5.91
CA ALA A 70 2.78 -8.89 -5.80
C ALA A 70 2.15 -7.54 -6.16
N LEU A 71 2.32 -6.57 -5.27
CA LEU A 71 1.95 -5.19 -5.46
C LEU A 71 3.21 -4.36 -5.59
N LEU A 72 3.23 -3.42 -6.53
CA LEU A 72 4.27 -2.41 -6.57
C LEU A 72 3.79 -1.22 -5.75
N CYS A 73 4.45 -0.98 -4.63
CA CYS A 73 4.04 0.04 -3.67
C CYS A 73 5.13 1.08 -3.49
N ALA A 74 4.74 2.33 -3.44
CA ALA A 74 5.66 3.44 -3.18
C ALA A 74 5.04 4.39 -2.16
N PRO A 75 5.82 4.84 -1.16
CA PRO A 75 5.34 5.87 -0.26
C PRO A 75 5.23 7.19 -1.01
N VAL A 76 4.12 7.90 -0.79
CA VAL A 76 3.87 9.19 -1.47
C VAL A 76 3.31 10.18 -0.48
N SER A 77 3.34 11.45 -0.85
CA SER A 77 2.66 12.50 -0.12
C SER A 77 1.86 13.34 -1.12
N TYR A 78 0.86 14.05 -0.62
CA TYR A 78 0.14 15.00 -1.43
C TYR A 78 0.89 16.33 -1.44
N LYS A 79 0.89 16.97 -2.61
CA LYS A 79 1.33 18.34 -2.75
C LYS A 79 0.11 19.17 -3.14
N SER A 80 -0.20 20.12 -2.35
CA SER A 80 -1.27 21.08 -2.63
C SER A 80 -0.76 22.25 -3.49
#